data_8f3179be5e1ee2d2270e99b2f5bdc09a
#
_entry.id   8f3179be5e1ee2d2270e99b2f5bdc09a
#
_cell.length_a   1.000
_cell.length_b   1.000
_cell.length_c   1.000
_cell.angle_alpha   90.00
_cell.angle_beta   90.00
_cell.angle_gamma   90.00
#
_symmetry.space_group_name_H-M   'P 1'
#
loop_
_entity.id
_entity.type
_entity.pdbx_description
1 polymer ?
#
loop_
_entity_poly.entity_id
_entity_poly.type
_entity_poly.pdbx_seq_one_letter_code
_entity_poly.pdbx_strand_id
1 'polypeptide(L)'
;MSMHATWMSFRSLTADQSVKNQKLKAGTLRRIAAFAKPYKVSLILFLITVVIDAFLVVATPLLLRKLIDEGVIPGDSALVTRLAFTVGLIALADAVFNMIGRLFSARIGEGLIYDLRKLIFEHVQKQSIAFFTRTQTGALISRLNSDVIGAQQAFTATLSGVISNVLSLILVTGAMLVLSWQITLISLCLLPLFLYPTKWVGRKLQGYTRESFNLNAEMSSTMTERFNVSGALLVSLYGNQENEKNTFGAKARKVADIGISIALLNRIFFIALTSIAAIATSVAYGVGGHLAINKTITVGTLLAITALLARLYGPLTALSNVRVDVMSALVSFERVFEVLDLQPMVQNKENALVLNSKTPSVEFKSVTFAYPKAEEISL
;
A
#
# COMPACT_ATOMS: atom_id res chain seq x y z
N MET A 1 -32.56 -2.49 -16.56
CA MET A 1 -31.30 -3.27 -16.44
C MET A 1 -31.66 -4.67 -15.96
N SER A 2 -31.24 -5.74 -16.66
CA SER A 2 -31.77 -7.07 -16.43
C SER A 2 -31.27 -7.66 -15.09
N MET A 3 -32.14 -8.38 -14.40
CA MET A 3 -31.91 -9.16 -13.18
C MET A 3 -30.71 -10.13 -13.29
N HIS A 4 -30.26 -10.43 -14.51
CA HIS A 4 -29.04 -11.21 -14.80
C HIS A 4 -27.75 -10.49 -14.40
N ALA A 5 -27.69 -9.16 -14.52
CA ALA A 5 -26.51 -8.38 -14.13
C ALA A 5 -26.32 -8.38 -12.61
N THR A 6 -27.41 -8.29 -11.86
CA THR A 6 -27.39 -8.34 -10.39
C THR A 6 -26.96 -9.72 -9.88
N TRP A 7 -27.33 -10.80 -10.58
CA TRP A 7 -26.98 -12.17 -10.19
C TRP A 7 -25.51 -12.52 -10.49
N MET A 8 -24.91 -11.97 -11.55
CA MET A 8 -23.49 -12.11 -11.83
C MET A 8 -22.64 -11.38 -10.81
N SER A 9 -23.09 -10.21 -10.30
CA SER A 9 -22.38 -9.50 -9.23
C SER A 9 -22.39 -10.23 -7.89
N PHE A 10 -23.45 -11.01 -7.58
CA PHE A 10 -23.47 -11.85 -6.38
C PHE A 10 -22.46 -13.01 -6.44
N ARG A 11 -22.23 -13.57 -7.63
CA ARG A 11 -21.27 -14.66 -7.83
C ARG A 11 -19.82 -14.17 -7.74
N SER A 12 -19.56 -12.92 -8.07
CA SER A 12 -18.23 -12.30 -7.94
C SER A 12 -17.83 -12.05 -6.48
N LEU A 13 -18.80 -11.88 -5.57
CA LEU A 13 -18.55 -11.69 -4.14
C LEU A 13 -18.00 -12.94 -3.44
N THR A 14 -18.24 -14.13 -4.01
CA THR A 14 -17.79 -15.41 -3.45
C THR A 14 -16.54 -15.96 -4.14
N ALA A 15 -16.14 -15.42 -5.29
CA ALA A 15 -14.97 -15.86 -6.03
C ALA A 15 -13.73 -15.09 -5.59
N ASP A 16 -12.78 -15.81 -5.00
CA ASP A 16 -11.43 -15.28 -4.69
C ASP A 16 -10.63 -15.14 -6.00
N GLN A 17 -10.83 -14.00 -6.68
CA GLN A 17 -10.09 -13.69 -7.91
C GLN A 17 -8.72 -13.14 -7.52
N SER A 18 -7.66 -13.87 -7.86
CA SER A 18 -6.29 -13.42 -7.66
C SER A 18 -6.05 -12.06 -8.34
N VAL A 19 -5.35 -11.18 -7.64
CA VAL A 19 -5.04 -9.78 -8.03
C VAL A 19 -4.50 -9.64 -9.47
N LYS A 20 -3.91 -10.69 -10.04
CA LYS A 20 -3.30 -10.67 -11.38
C LYS A 20 -4.27 -10.58 -12.56
N ASN A 21 -5.52 -11.00 -12.42
CA ASN A 21 -6.46 -11.17 -13.54
C ASN A 21 -7.63 -10.18 -13.54
N GLN A 22 -7.71 -9.27 -12.57
CA GLN A 22 -8.76 -8.26 -12.55
C GLN A 22 -8.42 -7.12 -13.52
N LYS A 23 -9.25 -6.98 -14.56
CA LYS A 23 -9.24 -5.77 -15.42
C LYS A 23 -9.94 -4.66 -14.65
N LEU A 24 -9.21 -3.60 -14.34
CA LEU A 24 -9.75 -2.40 -13.70
C LEU A 24 -10.92 -1.85 -14.52
N LYS A 25 -12.04 -1.59 -13.88
CA LYS A 25 -13.19 -0.93 -14.53
C LYS A 25 -12.80 0.50 -14.92
N ALA A 26 -13.16 0.89 -16.13
CA ALA A 26 -12.95 2.26 -16.58
C ALA A 26 -13.67 3.23 -15.62
N GLY A 27 -12.94 4.18 -15.04
CA GLY A 27 -13.51 5.18 -14.10
C GLY A 27 -13.20 4.93 -12.61
N THR A 28 -12.60 3.81 -12.20
CA THR A 28 -12.22 3.55 -10.81
C THR A 28 -11.34 4.66 -10.23
N LEU A 29 -10.34 5.14 -10.96
CA LEU A 29 -9.49 6.26 -10.54
C LEU A 29 -10.26 7.55 -10.31
N ARG A 30 -11.25 7.87 -11.17
CA ARG A 30 -12.10 9.06 -11.01
C ARG A 30 -12.97 8.97 -9.76
N ARG A 31 -13.48 7.79 -9.45
CA ARG A 31 -14.25 7.53 -8.21
C ARG A 31 -13.36 7.68 -6.98
N ILE A 32 -12.15 7.13 -6.99
CA ILE A 32 -11.17 7.29 -5.90
C ILE A 32 -10.85 8.77 -5.68
N ALA A 33 -10.62 9.53 -6.75
CA ALA A 33 -10.39 10.97 -6.67
C ALA A 33 -11.58 11.74 -6.09
N ALA A 34 -12.81 11.28 -6.35
CA ALA A 34 -14.00 11.87 -5.74
C ALA A 34 -14.06 11.68 -4.23
N PHE A 35 -13.63 10.51 -3.72
CA PHE A 35 -13.50 10.25 -2.28
C PHE A 35 -12.39 11.07 -1.61
N ALA A 36 -11.37 11.50 -2.37
CA ALA A 36 -10.32 12.39 -1.87
C ALA A 36 -10.79 13.86 -1.71
N LYS A 37 -11.86 14.25 -2.41
CA LYS A 37 -12.35 15.64 -2.47
C LYS A 37 -12.64 16.28 -1.09
N PRO A 38 -13.22 15.60 -0.08
CA PRO A 38 -13.40 16.17 1.25
C PRO A 38 -12.08 16.51 1.95
N TYR A 39 -11.01 15.78 1.63
CA TYR A 39 -9.67 15.90 2.24
C TYR A 39 -8.71 16.81 1.48
N LYS A 40 -9.21 17.60 0.51
CA LYS A 40 -8.37 18.47 -0.34
C LYS A 40 -7.42 19.39 0.43
N VAL A 41 -7.88 19.97 1.55
CA VAL A 41 -7.06 20.87 2.37
C VAL A 41 -5.93 20.09 3.04
N SER A 42 -6.25 18.94 3.67
CA SER A 42 -5.23 18.08 4.27
C SER A 42 -4.24 17.53 3.24
N LEU A 43 -4.72 17.23 2.01
CA LEU A 43 -3.86 16.80 0.91
C LEU A 43 -2.91 17.88 0.44
N ILE A 44 -3.38 19.13 0.30
CA ILE A 44 -2.54 20.28 -0.08
C ILE A 44 -1.49 20.54 1.01
N LEU A 45 -1.91 20.57 2.28
CA LEU A 45 -0.98 20.76 3.39
C LEU A 45 0.04 19.61 3.47
N PHE A 46 -0.38 18.38 3.26
CA PHE A 46 0.52 17.24 3.14
C PHE A 46 1.54 17.44 2.00
N LEU A 47 1.09 17.82 0.79
CA LEU A 47 1.99 18.05 -0.34
C LEU A 47 2.99 19.17 -0.06
N ILE A 48 2.56 20.24 0.61
CA ILE A 48 3.46 21.34 1.02
C ILE A 48 4.54 20.81 1.98
N THR A 49 4.15 20.00 2.99
CA THR A 49 5.14 19.43 3.92
C THR A 49 6.12 18.50 3.20
N VAL A 50 5.66 17.68 2.24
CA VAL A 50 6.53 16.81 1.44
C VAL A 50 7.52 17.62 0.59
N VAL A 51 7.08 18.73 0.00
CA VAL A 51 7.96 19.61 -0.78
C VAL A 51 9.01 20.24 0.13
N ILE A 52 8.61 20.78 1.28
CA ILE A 52 9.54 21.38 2.25
C ILE A 52 10.56 20.33 2.74
N ASP A 53 10.08 19.15 3.14
CA ASP A 53 10.91 18.02 3.58
C ASP A 53 11.97 17.63 2.51
N ALA A 54 11.54 17.52 1.26
CA ALA A 54 12.45 17.19 0.16
C ALA A 54 13.53 18.26 -0.07
N PHE A 55 13.23 19.56 0.13
CA PHE A 55 14.21 20.63 0.09
C PHE A 55 15.17 20.56 1.30
N LEU A 56 14.68 20.31 2.52
CA LEU A 56 15.50 20.19 3.72
C LEU A 56 16.47 19.00 3.62
N VAL A 57 16.01 17.89 3.04
CA VAL A 57 16.85 16.71 2.76
C VAL A 57 18.05 17.05 1.88
N VAL A 58 17.87 17.90 0.86
CA VAL A 58 18.94 18.33 -0.05
C VAL A 58 19.79 19.45 0.56
N ALA A 59 19.20 20.34 1.35
CA ALA A 59 19.90 21.46 1.97
C ALA A 59 21.04 21.02 2.91
N THR A 60 20.85 19.95 3.67
CA THR A 60 21.86 19.44 4.62
C THR A 60 23.21 19.10 3.96
N PRO A 61 23.28 18.29 2.88
CA PRO A 61 24.54 18.03 2.18
C PRO A 61 25.15 19.28 1.52
N LEU A 62 24.33 20.20 1.03
CA LEU A 62 24.82 21.45 0.44
C LEU A 62 25.47 22.38 1.50
N LEU A 63 24.87 22.46 2.69
CA LEU A 63 25.46 23.21 3.79
C LEU A 63 26.74 22.52 4.32
N LEU A 64 26.79 21.19 4.32
CA LEU A 64 28.00 20.45 4.67
C LEU A 64 29.14 20.77 3.70
N ARG A 65 28.84 20.83 2.38
CA ARG A 65 29.81 21.32 1.39
C ARG A 65 30.35 22.69 1.78
N LYS A 66 29.46 23.64 2.03
CA LYS A 66 29.84 25.04 2.39
C LYS A 66 30.65 25.09 3.68
N LEU A 67 30.29 24.29 4.68
CA LEU A 67 30.99 24.19 5.95
C LEU A 67 32.45 23.74 5.75
N ILE A 68 32.66 22.75 4.85
CA ILE A 68 34.01 22.23 4.59
C ILE A 68 34.82 23.20 3.74
N ASP A 69 34.25 23.66 2.60
CA ASP A 69 35.00 24.45 1.62
C ASP A 69 35.31 25.88 2.08
N GLU A 70 34.36 26.53 2.78
CA GLU A 70 34.45 27.91 3.19
C GLU A 70 34.79 28.08 4.69
N GLY A 71 34.56 27.04 5.51
CA GLY A 71 34.81 27.10 6.96
C GLY A 71 36.06 26.31 7.38
N VAL A 72 36.07 25.00 7.17
CA VAL A 72 37.13 24.12 7.68
C VAL A 72 38.45 24.33 6.95
N ILE A 73 38.43 24.39 5.61
CA ILE A 73 39.64 24.54 4.79
C ILE A 73 40.30 25.89 5.01
N PRO A 74 39.59 27.02 5.04
CA PRO A 74 40.20 28.33 5.37
C PRO A 74 40.47 28.55 6.85
N GLY A 75 39.96 27.69 7.77
CA GLY A 75 40.16 27.82 9.20
C GLY A 75 39.23 28.82 9.91
N ASP A 76 38.09 29.17 9.30
CA ASP A 76 37.11 30.09 9.90
C ASP A 76 36.19 29.35 10.90
N SER A 77 36.60 29.36 12.17
CA SER A 77 35.88 28.72 13.26
C SER A 77 34.49 29.31 13.51
N ALA A 78 34.32 30.64 13.27
CA ALA A 78 33.04 31.30 13.46
C ALA A 78 32.02 30.86 12.41
N LEU A 79 32.45 30.75 11.15
CA LEU A 79 31.60 30.22 10.06
C LEU A 79 31.24 28.78 10.30
N VAL A 80 32.19 27.92 10.71
CA VAL A 80 31.95 26.50 11.05
C VAL A 80 30.90 26.38 12.13
N THR A 81 31.01 27.15 13.23
CA THR A 81 30.04 27.11 14.33
C THR A 81 28.64 27.51 13.86
N ARG A 82 28.56 28.60 13.08
CA ARG A 82 27.29 29.12 12.53
C ARG A 82 26.63 28.09 11.60
N LEU A 83 27.38 27.49 10.67
CA LEU A 83 26.85 26.50 9.73
C LEU A 83 26.47 25.20 10.45
N ALA A 84 27.24 24.74 11.42
CA ALA A 84 26.91 23.57 12.24
C ALA A 84 25.59 23.79 13.00
N PHE A 85 25.40 24.97 13.62
CA PHE A 85 24.12 25.29 14.25
C PHE A 85 22.96 25.33 13.24
N THR A 86 23.17 25.89 12.04
CA THR A 86 22.17 25.92 10.96
C THR A 86 21.81 24.52 10.52
N VAL A 87 22.76 23.60 10.36
CA VAL A 87 22.51 22.18 10.03
C VAL A 87 21.67 21.51 11.12
N GLY A 88 22.01 21.78 12.40
CA GLY A 88 21.21 21.27 13.54
C GLY A 88 19.75 21.79 13.52
N LEU A 89 19.57 23.07 13.20
CA LEU A 89 18.24 23.69 13.09
C LEU A 89 17.44 23.12 11.91
N ILE A 90 18.11 22.89 10.78
CA ILE A 90 17.48 22.22 9.62
C ILE A 90 17.07 20.79 9.96
N ALA A 91 17.89 20.05 10.69
CA ALA A 91 17.56 18.67 11.12
C ALA A 91 16.33 18.67 12.06
N LEU A 92 16.21 19.64 12.96
CA LEU A 92 15.01 19.82 13.78
C LEU A 92 13.79 20.21 12.93
N ALA A 93 13.95 21.11 11.97
CA ALA A 93 12.88 21.49 11.05
C ALA A 93 12.41 20.28 10.22
N ASP A 94 13.33 19.48 9.68
CA ASP A 94 13.06 18.24 8.96
C ASP A 94 12.22 17.28 9.82
N ALA A 95 12.62 17.04 11.07
CA ALA A 95 11.86 16.18 11.99
C ALA A 95 10.44 16.72 12.25
N VAL A 96 10.28 18.04 12.41
CA VAL A 96 8.97 18.68 12.62
C VAL A 96 8.10 18.56 11.38
N PHE A 97 8.63 18.88 10.17
CA PHE A 97 7.86 18.78 8.93
C PHE A 97 7.50 17.35 8.59
N ASN A 98 8.38 16.38 8.84
CA ASN A 98 8.08 14.95 8.70
C ASN A 98 6.94 14.53 9.64
N MET A 99 6.97 14.96 10.91
CA MET A 99 5.89 14.72 11.87
C MET A 99 4.56 15.32 11.41
N ILE A 100 4.57 16.57 10.94
CA ILE A 100 3.39 17.27 10.43
C ILE A 100 2.84 16.55 9.18
N GLY A 101 3.70 16.16 8.25
CA GLY A 101 3.34 15.39 7.07
C GLY A 101 2.70 14.04 7.46
N ARG A 102 3.26 13.34 8.44
CA ARG A 102 2.71 12.10 8.97
C ARG A 102 1.31 12.30 9.56
N LEU A 103 1.10 13.40 10.28
CA LEU A 103 -0.20 13.75 10.87
C LEU A 103 -1.27 14.00 9.79
N PHE A 104 -0.95 14.75 8.73
CA PHE A 104 -1.88 14.95 7.62
C PHE A 104 -2.15 13.67 6.84
N SER A 105 -1.13 12.86 6.57
CA SER A 105 -1.29 11.54 5.96
C SER A 105 -2.21 10.64 6.79
N ALA A 106 -2.03 10.58 8.11
CA ALA A 106 -2.88 9.82 9.01
C ALA A 106 -4.33 10.35 9.02
N ARG A 107 -4.54 11.68 9.07
CA ARG A 107 -5.88 12.28 9.00
C ARG A 107 -6.63 11.91 7.71
N ILE A 108 -5.94 11.92 6.58
CA ILE A 108 -6.54 11.51 5.29
C ILE A 108 -6.90 10.04 5.35
N GLY A 109 -6.00 9.18 5.82
CA GLY A 109 -6.20 7.75 5.87
C GLY A 109 -7.33 7.31 6.80
N GLU A 110 -7.30 7.77 8.04
CA GLU A 110 -8.32 7.41 9.03
C GLU A 110 -9.69 8.02 8.69
N GLY A 111 -9.69 9.24 8.13
CA GLY A 111 -10.92 9.86 7.62
C GLY A 111 -11.53 9.06 6.48
N LEU A 112 -10.71 8.59 5.53
CA LEU A 112 -11.17 7.74 4.42
C LEU A 112 -11.75 6.41 4.93
N ILE A 113 -11.12 5.77 5.92
CA ILE A 113 -11.66 4.55 6.57
C ILE A 113 -13.04 4.84 7.16
N TYR A 114 -13.15 5.92 7.92
CA TYR A 114 -14.41 6.32 8.55
C TYR A 114 -15.52 6.52 7.51
N ASP A 115 -15.24 7.29 6.46
CA ASP A 115 -16.23 7.59 5.42
C ASP A 115 -16.64 6.33 4.64
N LEU A 116 -15.68 5.48 4.25
CA LEU A 116 -15.96 4.24 3.53
C LEU A 116 -16.75 3.26 4.40
N ARG A 117 -16.39 3.08 5.66
CA ARG A 117 -17.12 2.20 6.59
C ARG A 117 -18.55 2.67 6.79
N LYS A 118 -18.74 3.97 6.99
CA LYS A 118 -20.07 4.57 7.13
C LYS A 118 -20.92 4.33 5.89
N LEU A 119 -20.38 4.62 4.71
CA LEU A 119 -21.07 4.44 3.44
C LEU A 119 -21.44 2.98 3.16
N ILE A 120 -20.51 2.05 3.37
CA ILE A 120 -20.79 0.62 3.17
C ILE A 120 -21.86 0.16 4.16
N PHE A 121 -21.75 0.56 5.44
CA PHE A 121 -22.72 0.16 6.46
C PHE A 121 -24.11 0.68 6.13
N GLU A 122 -24.26 1.96 5.80
CA GLU A 122 -25.53 2.54 5.34
C GLU A 122 -26.08 1.83 4.10
N HIS A 123 -25.23 1.52 3.15
CA HIS A 123 -25.63 0.87 1.91
C HIS A 123 -26.10 -0.57 2.14
N VAL A 124 -25.39 -1.32 2.99
CA VAL A 124 -25.75 -2.70 3.34
C VAL A 124 -27.07 -2.72 4.13
N GLN A 125 -27.31 -1.77 5.04
CA GLN A 125 -28.59 -1.68 5.76
C GLN A 125 -29.80 -1.45 4.84
N LYS A 126 -29.61 -0.82 3.69
CA LYS A 126 -30.68 -0.59 2.71
C LYS A 126 -30.98 -1.81 1.82
N GLN A 127 -30.19 -2.89 1.97
CA GLN A 127 -30.41 -4.11 1.19
C GLN A 127 -31.61 -4.90 1.70
N SER A 128 -32.24 -5.66 0.80
CA SER A 128 -33.39 -6.51 1.11
C SER A 128 -32.98 -7.74 1.93
N ILE A 129 -33.94 -8.36 2.65
CA ILE A 129 -33.73 -9.61 3.40
C ILE A 129 -33.17 -10.71 2.48
N ALA A 130 -33.63 -10.78 1.23
CA ALA A 130 -33.11 -11.73 0.23
C ALA A 130 -31.63 -11.57 -0.08
N PHE A 131 -31.04 -10.41 0.14
CA PHE A 131 -29.59 -10.20 0.07
C PHE A 131 -28.88 -10.95 1.20
N PHE A 132 -29.36 -10.81 2.44
CA PHE A 132 -28.72 -11.42 3.62
C PHE A 132 -28.87 -12.96 3.64
N THR A 133 -29.95 -13.50 3.10
CA THR A 133 -30.12 -14.98 2.99
C THR A 133 -29.18 -15.60 1.95
N ARG A 134 -28.71 -14.83 0.97
CA ARG A 134 -27.87 -15.33 -0.14
C ARG A 134 -26.42 -14.95 -0.01
N THR A 135 -26.08 -13.96 0.82
CA THR A 135 -24.72 -13.45 1.00
C THR A 135 -24.13 -13.98 2.31
N GLN A 136 -22.94 -14.53 2.23
CA GLN A 136 -22.23 -14.96 3.45
C GLN A 136 -21.85 -13.73 4.29
N THR A 137 -22.34 -13.69 5.53
CA THR A 137 -22.05 -12.62 6.49
C THR A 137 -20.55 -12.39 6.69
N GLY A 138 -19.75 -13.46 6.69
CA GLY A 138 -18.30 -13.37 6.80
C GLY A 138 -17.64 -12.60 5.64
N ALA A 139 -18.16 -12.72 4.42
CA ALA A 139 -17.67 -11.96 3.27
C ALA A 139 -17.95 -10.46 3.42
N LEU A 140 -19.11 -10.06 3.93
CA LEU A 140 -19.44 -8.66 4.19
C LEU A 140 -18.56 -8.07 5.30
N ILE A 141 -18.33 -8.79 6.38
CA ILE A 141 -17.46 -8.36 7.47
C ILE A 141 -16.02 -8.21 6.97
N SER A 142 -15.53 -9.13 6.14
CA SER A 142 -14.20 -9.04 5.52
C SER A 142 -14.08 -7.78 4.63
N ARG A 143 -15.13 -7.45 3.84
CA ARG A 143 -15.17 -6.23 3.02
C ARG A 143 -15.10 -4.96 3.86
N LEU A 144 -15.87 -4.90 4.95
CA LEU A 144 -15.89 -3.76 5.87
C LEU A 144 -14.57 -3.55 6.61
N ASN A 145 -13.82 -4.61 6.87
CA ASN A 145 -12.57 -4.53 7.60
C ASN A 145 -11.36 -4.53 6.67
N SER A 146 -11.07 -5.66 6.02
CA SER A 146 -9.81 -5.84 5.30
C SER A 146 -9.73 -5.01 4.01
N ASP A 147 -10.81 -4.94 3.21
CA ASP A 147 -10.77 -4.22 1.93
C ASP A 147 -10.77 -2.70 2.15
N VAL A 148 -11.48 -2.19 3.17
CA VAL A 148 -11.44 -0.77 3.52
C VAL A 148 -10.05 -0.36 4.03
N ILE A 149 -9.40 -1.19 4.86
CA ILE A 149 -8.03 -0.96 5.31
C ILE A 149 -7.06 -1.02 4.12
N GLY A 150 -7.23 -1.98 3.21
CA GLY A 150 -6.45 -2.06 1.97
C GLY A 150 -6.59 -0.81 1.09
N ALA A 151 -7.81 -0.28 0.94
CA ALA A 151 -8.07 0.96 0.23
C ALA A 151 -7.40 2.18 0.90
N GLN A 152 -7.41 2.25 2.22
CA GLN A 152 -6.74 3.31 2.98
C GLN A 152 -5.21 3.25 2.82
N GLN A 153 -4.60 2.07 2.98
CA GLN A 153 -3.16 1.90 2.80
C GLN A 153 -2.72 2.33 1.40
N ALA A 154 -3.56 2.06 0.41
CA ALA A 154 -3.38 2.55 -0.94
C ALA A 154 -3.23 4.06 -1.02
N PHE A 155 -4.13 4.75 -0.38
CA PHE A 155 -4.19 6.22 -0.45
C PHE A 155 -3.04 6.85 0.35
N THR A 156 -2.79 6.36 1.58
CA THR A 156 -1.79 6.95 2.47
C THR A 156 -0.36 6.48 2.16
N ALA A 157 -0.12 5.19 2.06
CA ALA A 157 1.23 4.66 1.86
C ALA A 157 1.67 4.79 0.39
N THR A 158 0.78 4.43 -0.55
CA THR A 158 1.15 4.40 -1.97
C THR A 158 1.21 5.81 -2.56
N LEU A 159 0.14 6.59 -2.48
CA LEU A 159 0.10 7.93 -3.09
C LEU A 159 1.12 8.86 -2.44
N SER A 160 1.12 8.92 -1.09
CA SER A 160 2.06 9.74 -0.33
C SER A 160 3.50 9.31 -0.55
N GLY A 161 3.77 7.99 -0.50
CA GLY A 161 5.09 7.44 -0.71
C GLY A 161 5.61 7.67 -2.13
N VAL A 162 4.75 7.49 -3.15
CA VAL A 162 5.15 7.75 -4.56
C VAL A 162 5.51 9.22 -4.75
N ILE A 163 4.67 10.13 -4.30
CA ILE A 163 4.92 11.57 -4.47
C ILE A 163 6.21 11.98 -3.76
N SER A 164 6.38 11.59 -2.49
CA SER A 164 7.58 11.90 -1.71
C SER A 164 8.84 11.33 -2.36
N ASN A 165 8.82 10.05 -2.75
CA ASN A 165 9.99 9.41 -3.35
C ASN A 165 10.35 9.97 -4.73
N VAL A 166 9.35 10.28 -5.58
CA VAL A 166 9.59 10.89 -6.91
C VAL A 166 10.15 12.29 -6.74
N LEU A 167 9.59 13.11 -5.85
CA LEU A 167 10.07 14.46 -5.59
C LEU A 167 11.49 14.47 -5.01
N SER A 168 11.75 13.61 -4.03
CA SER A 168 13.09 13.41 -3.46
C SER A 168 14.09 12.97 -4.53
N LEU A 169 13.72 12.02 -5.38
CA LEU A 169 14.58 11.56 -6.48
C LEU A 169 14.93 12.70 -7.44
N ILE A 170 13.96 13.49 -7.85
CA ILE A 170 14.15 14.62 -8.77
C ILE A 170 15.08 15.68 -8.13
N LEU A 171 14.80 16.07 -6.88
CA LEU A 171 15.58 17.10 -6.20
C LEU A 171 17.01 16.63 -5.87
N VAL A 172 17.17 15.41 -5.37
CA VAL A 172 18.49 14.84 -5.06
C VAL A 172 19.31 14.71 -6.35
N THR A 173 18.74 14.15 -7.42
CA THR A 173 19.43 13.99 -8.70
C THR A 173 19.76 15.35 -9.32
N GLY A 174 18.82 16.32 -9.25
CA GLY A 174 19.04 17.68 -9.72
C GLY A 174 20.20 18.36 -8.96
N ALA A 175 20.22 18.26 -7.63
CA ALA A 175 21.31 18.80 -6.82
C ALA A 175 22.67 18.15 -7.15
N MET A 176 22.69 16.82 -7.33
CA MET A 176 23.89 16.09 -7.73
C MET A 176 24.43 16.54 -9.11
N LEU A 177 23.53 16.75 -10.10
CA LEU A 177 23.89 17.22 -11.45
C LEU A 177 24.50 18.63 -11.39
N VAL A 178 23.97 19.52 -10.58
CA VAL A 178 24.51 20.88 -10.37
C VAL A 178 25.88 20.84 -9.71
N LEU A 179 26.10 19.90 -8.77
CA LEU A 179 27.36 19.76 -8.07
C LEU A 179 28.48 19.15 -8.95
N SER A 180 28.19 18.07 -9.64
CA SER A 180 29.09 17.43 -10.61
C SER A 180 28.30 16.47 -11.50
N TRP A 181 28.14 16.83 -12.76
CA TRP A 181 27.46 15.99 -13.75
C TRP A 181 28.19 14.67 -14.04
N GLN A 182 29.54 14.67 -13.96
CA GLN A 182 30.38 13.49 -14.23
C GLN A 182 30.12 12.39 -13.18
N ILE A 183 30.21 12.73 -11.89
CA ILE A 183 29.98 11.76 -10.80
C ILE A 183 28.51 11.31 -10.81
N THR A 184 27.60 12.21 -11.08
CA THR A 184 26.17 11.90 -11.14
C THR A 184 25.86 10.91 -12.27
N LEU A 185 26.42 11.13 -13.48
CA LEU A 185 26.25 10.19 -14.59
C LEU A 185 26.80 8.80 -14.30
N ILE A 186 27.99 8.72 -13.73
CA ILE A 186 28.60 7.45 -13.34
C ILE A 186 27.73 6.75 -12.29
N SER A 187 27.25 7.48 -11.29
CA SER A 187 26.36 6.94 -10.26
C SER A 187 25.01 6.47 -10.84
N LEU A 188 24.44 7.21 -11.80
CA LEU A 188 23.22 6.82 -12.51
C LEU A 188 23.44 5.58 -13.41
N CYS A 189 24.60 5.42 -14.01
CA CYS A 189 24.95 4.21 -14.76
C CYS A 189 24.98 2.94 -13.90
N LEU A 190 25.15 3.08 -12.59
CA LEU A 190 25.06 1.96 -11.65
C LEU A 190 23.61 1.62 -11.26
N LEU A 191 22.62 2.48 -11.54
CA LEU A 191 21.22 2.24 -11.19
C LEU A 191 20.62 0.96 -11.80
N PRO A 192 20.87 0.61 -13.09
CA PRO A 192 20.38 -0.65 -13.65
C PRO A 192 20.83 -1.88 -12.84
N LEU A 193 21.99 -1.78 -12.19
CA LEU A 193 22.50 -2.87 -11.34
C LEU A 193 21.60 -3.12 -10.10
N PHE A 194 20.89 -2.09 -9.60
CA PHE A 194 19.88 -2.25 -8.54
C PHE A 194 18.60 -2.93 -9.06
N LEU A 195 18.22 -2.72 -10.31
CA LEU A 195 16.97 -3.25 -10.85
C LEU A 195 17.02 -4.76 -11.10
N TYR A 196 18.21 -5.30 -11.36
CA TYR A 196 18.38 -6.73 -11.64
C TYR A 196 18.05 -7.62 -10.42
N PRO A 197 18.69 -7.43 -9.24
CA PRO A 197 18.34 -8.20 -8.05
C PRO A 197 16.87 -8.02 -7.64
N THR A 198 16.34 -6.79 -7.76
CA THR A 198 14.94 -6.47 -7.40
C THR A 198 13.95 -7.31 -8.20
N LYS A 199 14.13 -7.42 -9.51
CA LYS A 199 13.23 -8.21 -10.38
C LYS A 199 13.36 -9.72 -10.12
N TRP A 200 14.55 -10.21 -9.89
CA TRP A 200 14.81 -11.63 -9.65
C TRP A 200 14.27 -12.07 -8.30
N VAL A 201 14.62 -11.35 -7.22
CA VAL A 201 14.14 -11.63 -5.86
C VAL A 201 12.64 -11.47 -5.79
N GLY A 202 12.07 -10.39 -6.36
CA GLY A 202 10.63 -10.14 -6.33
C GLY A 202 9.82 -11.28 -6.95
N ARG A 203 10.26 -11.84 -8.07
CA ARG A 203 9.58 -13.00 -8.68
C ARG A 203 9.63 -14.24 -7.80
N LYS A 204 10.79 -14.53 -7.20
CA LYS A 204 10.99 -15.70 -6.36
C LYS A 204 10.23 -15.58 -5.04
N LEU A 205 10.23 -14.38 -4.45
CA LEU A 205 9.49 -14.05 -3.25
C LEU A 205 7.97 -14.22 -3.47
N GLN A 206 7.46 -13.76 -4.62
CA GLN A 206 6.05 -13.90 -4.98
C GLN A 206 5.63 -15.39 -5.07
N GLY A 207 6.51 -16.26 -5.60
CA GLY A 207 6.27 -17.70 -5.63
C GLY A 207 6.13 -18.28 -4.23
N TYR A 208 7.10 -18.04 -3.37
CA TYR A 208 7.09 -18.52 -1.99
C TYR A 208 5.92 -17.97 -1.16
N THR A 209 5.62 -16.69 -1.32
CA THR A 209 4.48 -16.07 -0.63
C THR A 209 3.17 -16.74 -1.04
N ARG A 210 2.95 -16.98 -2.34
CA ARG A 210 1.75 -17.67 -2.83
C ARG A 210 1.65 -19.09 -2.29
N GLU A 211 2.74 -19.85 -2.29
CA GLU A 211 2.77 -21.21 -1.74
C GLU A 211 2.47 -21.21 -0.24
N SER A 212 3.06 -20.27 0.51
CA SER A 212 2.77 -20.09 1.94
C SER A 212 1.30 -19.76 2.18
N PHE A 213 0.69 -18.88 1.39
CA PHE A 213 -0.75 -18.57 1.50
C PHE A 213 -1.62 -19.82 1.26
N ASN A 214 -1.33 -20.61 0.23
CA ASN A 214 -2.08 -21.81 -0.07
C ASN A 214 -2.00 -22.82 1.07
N LEU A 215 -0.80 -23.08 1.59
CA LEU A 215 -0.60 -24.00 2.72
C LEU A 215 -1.29 -23.50 3.99
N ASN A 216 -1.22 -22.21 4.29
CA ASN A 216 -1.93 -21.62 5.43
C ASN A 216 -3.45 -21.72 5.26
N ALA A 217 -3.99 -21.54 4.06
CA ALA A 217 -5.41 -21.74 3.76
C ALA A 217 -5.83 -23.21 3.98
N GLU A 218 -5.02 -24.17 3.52
CA GLU A 218 -5.26 -25.60 3.77
C GLU A 218 -5.20 -25.94 5.26
N MET A 219 -4.24 -25.40 6.01
CA MET A 219 -4.16 -25.59 7.46
C MET A 219 -5.37 -24.99 8.17
N SER A 220 -5.79 -23.77 7.78
CA SER A 220 -7.00 -23.15 8.32
C SER A 220 -8.25 -23.96 8.04
N SER A 221 -8.39 -24.51 6.83
CA SER A 221 -9.49 -25.42 6.48
C SER A 221 -9.48 -26.66 7.37
N THR A 222 -8.33 -27.29 7.54
CA THR A 222 -8.16 -28.45 8.43
C THR A 222 -8.54 -28.10 9.87
N MET A 223 -8.10 -26.95 10.40
CA MET A 223 -8.47 -26.50 11.75
C MET A 223 -9.98 -26.26 11.87
N THR A 224 -10.59 -25.57 10.89
CA THR A 224 -12.05 -25.34 10.89
C THR A 224 -12.84 -26.62 10.83
N GLU A 225 -12.37 -27.62 10.09
CA GLU A 225 -13.01 -28.92 9.97
C GLU A 225 -12.87 -29.77 11.25
N ARG A 226 -11.72 -29.68 11.94
CA ARG A 226 -11.43 -30.51 13.13
C ARG A 226 -11.83 -29.86 14.46
N PHE A 227 -11.82 -28.51 14.55
CA PHE A 227 -12.04 -27.78 15.80
C PHE A 227 -13.51 -27.36 16.02
N ASN A 228 -14.44 -28.06 15.38
CA ASN A 228 -15.85 -27.96 15.70
C ASN A 228 -16.33 -29.26 16.37
N VAL A 229 -17.53 -29.22 16.97
CA VAL A 229 -18.07 -30.38 17.73
C VAL A 229 -18.12 -31.63 16.90
N SER A 230 -18.60 -31.55 15.66
CA SER A 230 -18.72 -32.69 14.75
C SER A 230 -17.36 -33.24 14.35
N GLY A 231 -16.40 -32.39 14.04
CA GLY A 231 -15.04 -32.78 13.68
C GLY A 231 -14.28 -33.40 14.84
N ALA A 232 -14.40 -32.83 16.04
CA ALA A 232 -13.80 -33.36 17.25
C ALA A 232 -14.37 -34.74 17.59
N LEU A 233 -15.69 -34.90 17.45
CA LEU A 233 -16.36 -36.20 17.66
C LEU A 233 -15.88 -37.26 16.64
N LEU A 234 -15.76 -36.86 15.37
CA LEU A 234 -15.33 -37.76 14.30
C LEU A 234 -13.87 -38.20 14.50
N VAL A 235 -13.00 -37.31 14.90
CA VAL A 235 -11.59 -37.63 15.24
C VAL A 235 -11.51 -38.51 16.49
N SER A 236 -12.36 -38.29 17.49
CA SER A 236 -12.37 -39.08 18.72
C SER A 236 -12.90 -40.50 18.50
N LEU A 237 -13.89 -40.69 17.62
CA LEU A 237 -14.51 -42.01 17.37
C LEU A 237 -13.80 -42.85 16.31
N TYR A 238 -13.30 -42.22 15.26
CA TYR A 238 -12.78 -42.90 14.07
C TYR A 238 -11.37 -42.46 13.69
N GLY A 239 -10.85 -41.38 14.28
CA GLY A 239 -9.57 -40.78 13.94
C GLY A 239 -8.40 -41.39 14.72
N ASN A 240 -7.22 -41.19 14.17
CA ASN A 240 -5.95 -41.41 14.87
C ASN A 240 -5.29 -40.06 15.10
N GLN A 241 -5.28 -39.62 16.36
CA GLN A 241 -4.71 -38.30 16.76
C GLN A 241 -3.25 -38.13 16.33
N GLU A 242 -2.46 -39.20 16.37
CA GLU A 242 -1.06 -39.15 15.96
C GLU A 242 -0.91 -38.93 14.44
N ASN A 243 -1.76 -39.54 13.63
CA ASN A 243 -1.78 -39.37 12.19
C ASN A 243 -2.25 -37.93 11.81
N GLU A 244 -3.29 -37.41 12.46
CA GLU A 244 -3.77 -36.02 12.29
C GLU A 244 -2.66 -35.02 12.65
N LYS A 245 -1.98 -35.22 13.80
CA LYS A 245 -0.84 -34.41 14.24
C LYS A 245 0.30 -34.42 13.20
N ASN A 246 0.65 -35.61 12.69
CA ASN A 246 1.73 -35.75 11.72
C ASN A 246 1.37 -35.09 10.38
N THR A 247 0.14 -35.23 9.92
CA THR A 247 -0.36 -34.63 8.68
C THR A 247 -0.36 -33.11 8.78
N PHE A 248 -0.88 -32.56 9.87
CA PHE A 248 -0.85 -31.11 10.14
C PHE A 248 0.58 -30.61 10.32
N GLY A 249 1.40 -31.35 11.09
CA GLY A 249 2.80 -31.05 11.34
C GLY A 249 3.64 -30.98 10.06
N ALA A 250 3.39 -31.88 9.09
CA ALA A 250 4.06 -31.84 7.80
C ALA A 250 3.74 -30.57 6.99
N LYS A 251 2.48 -30.10 7.01
CA LYS A 251 2.08 -28.83 6.40
C LYS A 251 2.71 -27.65 7.12
N ALA A 252 2.66 -27.63 8.45
CA ALA A 252 3.28 -26.59 9.28
C ALA A 252 4.79 -26.50 9.05
N ARG A 253 5.47 -27.65 8.89
CA ARG A 253 6.90 -27.70 8.57
C ARG A 253 7.19 -27.07 7.22
N LYS A 254 6.39 -27.36 6.18
CA LYS A 254 6.55 -26.72 4.85
C LYS A 254 6.40 -25.19 4.94
N VAL A 255 5.41 -24.71 5.71
CA VAL A 255 5.22 -23.25 5.93
C VAL A 255 6.45 -22.65 6.62
N ALA A 256 7.01 -23.33 7.63
CA ALA A 256 8.22 -22.89 8.31
C ALA A 256 9.43 -22.83 7.35
N ASP A 257 9.63 -23.87 6.53
CA ASP A 257 10.75 -23.92 5.57
C ASP A 257 10.62 -22.83 4.48
N ILE A 258 9.40 -22.54 4.03
CA ILE A 258 9.11 -21.41 3.14
C ILE A 258 9.39 -20.08 3.85
N GLY A 259 8.98 -19.94 5.12
CA GLY A 259 9.26 -18.74 5.92
C GLY A 259 10.77 -18.48 6.07
N ILE A 260 11.55 -19.51 6.33
CA ILE A 260 13.03 -19.44 6.36
C ILE A 260 13.57 -18.99 4.99
N SER A 261 13.06 -19.58 3.89
CA SER A 261 13.48 -19.23 2.53
C SER A 261 13.18 -17.77 2.19
N ILE A 262 12.00 -17.27 2.59
CA ILE A 262 11.61 -15.87 2.45
C ILE A 262 12.55 -14.95 3.24
N ALA A 263 12.83 -15.31 4.50
CA ALA A 263 13.72 -14.51 5.36
C ALA A 263 15.14 -14.44 4.80
N LEU A 264 15.69 -15.55 4.34
CA LEU A 264 17.01 -15.62 3.70
C LEU A 264 17.04 -14.82 2.39
N LEU A 265 16.00 -14.95 1.55
CA LEU A 265 15.92 -14.22 0.30
C LEU A 265 15.86 -12.70 0.52
N ASN A 266 15.07 -12.25 1.49
CA ASN A 266 15.01 -10.85 1.90
C ASN A 266 16.36 -10.36 2.41
N ARG A 267 17.07 -11.18 3.19
CA ARG A 267 18.40 -10.82 3.70
C ARG A 267 19.43 -10.72 2.59
N ILE A 268 19.48 -11.70 1.67
CA ILE A 268 20.36 -11.68 0.50
C ILE A 268 20.08 -10.44 -0.37
N PHE A 269 18.80 -10.13 -0.58
CA PHE A 269 18.39 -8.94 -1.32
C PHE A 269 18.91 -7.66 -0.67
N PHE A 270 18.71 -7.51 0.64
CA PHE A 270 19.19 -6.35 1.39
C PHE A 270 20.73 -6.22 1.33
N ILE A 271 21.45 -7.34 1.50
CA ILE A 271 22.92 -7.37 1.38
C ILE A 271 23.35 -6.96 -0.04
N ALA A 272 22.70 -7.48 -1.08
CA ALA A 272 23.02 -7.12 -2.46
C ALA A 272 22.84 -5.62 -2.70
N LEU A 273 21.72 -5.04 -2.25
CA LEU A 273 21.46 -3.61 -2.39
C LEU A 273 22.48 -2.74 -1.64
N THR A 274 22.78 -3.08 -0.40
CA THR A 274 23.76 -2.34 0.39
C THR A 274 25.18 -2.47 -0.16
N SER A 275 25.53 -3.64 -0.71
CA SER A 275 26.83 -3.85 -1.38
C SER A 275 26.96 -3.03 -2.67
N ILE A 276 25.91 -2.98 -3.49
CA ILE A 276 25.88 -2.13 -4.70
C ILE A 276 26.00 -0.65 -4.30
N ALA A 277 25.30 -0.22 -3.23
CA ALA A 277 25.40 1.13 -2.70
C ALA A 277 26.83 1.46 -2.24
N ALA A 278 27.47 0.54 -1.53
CA ALA A 278 28.84 0.71 -1.08
C ALA A 278 29.83 0.81 -2.26
N ILE A 279 29.65 -0.05 -3.28
CA ILE A 279 30.47 -0.02 -4.52
C ILE A 279 30.25 1.34 -5.24
N ALA A 280 29.02 1.79 -5.39
CA ALA A 280 28.73 3.07 -6.03
C ALA A 280 29.37 4.25 -5.27
N THR A 281 29.32 4.22 -3.94
CA THR A 281 29.97 5.22 -3.08
C THR A 281 31.49 5.15 -3.22
N SER A 282 32.07 3.95 -3.28
CA SER A 282 33.51 3.76 -3.48
C SER A 282 33.97 4.32 -4.84
N VAL A 283 33.20 4.05 -5.90
CA VAL A 283 33.48 4.60 -7.23
C VAL A 283 33.35 6.13 -7.22
N ALA A 284 32.33 6.67 -6.55
CA ALA A 284 32.16 8.12 -6.40
C ALA A 284 33.34 8.77 -5.66
N TYR A 285 33.86 8.13 -4.60
CA TYR A 285 35.08 8.59 -3.92
C TYR A 285 36.33 8.47 -4.80
N GLY A 286 36.49 7.38 -5.53
CA GLY A 286 37.64 7.20 -6.42
C GLY A 286 37.68 8.24 -7.54
N VAL A 287 36.60 8.33 -8.33
CA VAL A 287 36.51 9.32 -9.42
C VAL A 287 36.48 10.74 -8.90
N GLY A 288 35.66 11.01 -7.87
CA GLY A 288 35.55 12.33 -7.27
C GLY A 288 36.86 12.78 -6.59
N GLY A 289 37.62 11.85 -5.99
CA GLY A 289 38.94 12.11 -5.45
C GLY A 289 39.94 12.56 -6.51
N HIS A 290 39.97 11.87 -7.66
CA HIS A 290 40.79 12.31 -8.81
C HIS A 290 40.38 13.70 -9.34
N LEU A 291 39.06 13.97 -9.45
CA LEU A 291 38.56 15.29 -9.84
C LEU A 291 38.90 16.38 -8.80
N ALA A 292 38.91 16.04 -7.51
CA ALA A 292 39.28 16.97 -6.44
C ALA A 292 40.79 17.28 -6.47
N ILE A 293 41.64 16.27 -6.67
CA ILE A 293 43.12 16.46 -6.84
C ILE A 293 43.38 17.37 -8.03
N ASN A 294 42.66 17.20 -9.14
CA ASN A 294 42.76 18.03 -10.33
C ASN A 294 42.06 19.40 -10.19
N LYS A 295 41.57 19.75 -8.98
CA LYS A 295 40.86 21.00 -8.66
C LYS A 295 39.61 21.27 -9.52
N THR A 296 39.03 20.24 -10.13
CA THR A 296 37.79 20.36 -10.91
C THR A 296 36.57 20.47 -10.00
N ILE A 297 36.63 19.82 -8.83
CA ILE A 297 35.64 19.92 -7.76
C ILE A 297 36.33 20.17 -6.43
N THR A 298 35.58 20.63 -5.42
CA THR A 298 36.10 20.80 -4.06
C THR A 298 35.91 19.53 -3.23
N VAL A 299 36.67 19.42 -2.12
CA VAL A 299 36.52 18.32 -1.17
C VAL A 299 35.10 18.31 -0.56
N GLY A 300 34.56 19.48 -0.23
CA GLY A 300 33.19 19.60 0.25
C GLY A 300 32.17 19.16 -0.79
N THR A 301 32.39 19.43 -2.09
CA THR A 301 31.54 18.92 -3.18
C THR A 301 31.54 17.39 -3.22
N LEU A 302 32.71 16.76 -3.10
CA LEU A 302 32.81 15.30 -3.08
C LEU A 302 32.00 14.69 -1.92
N LEU A 303 32.14 15.25 -0.72
CA LEU A 303 31.41 14.78 0.46
C LEU A 303 29.89 15.03 0.35
N ALA A 304 29.48 16.16 -0.21
CA ALA A 304 28.08 16.44 -0.44
C ALA A 304 27.44 15.48 -1.46
N ILE A 305 28.13 15.17 -2.56
CA ILE A 305 27.64 14.21 -3.57
C ILE A 305 27.52 12.81 -2.99
N THR A 306 28.50 12.34 -2.21
CA THR A 306 28.42 11.02 -1.59
C THR A 306 27.30 10.93 -0.55
N ALA A 307 27.04 12.00 0.20
CA ALA A 307 25.90 12.10 1.11
C ALA A 307 24.55 12.10 0.36
N LEU A 308 24.45 12.83 -0.77
CA LEU A 308 23.25 12.83 -1.63
C LEU A 308 23.05 11.45 -2.28
N LEU A 309 24.12 10.79 -2.73
CA LEU A 309 24.07 9.45 -3.31
C LEU A 309 23.48 8.45 -2.30
N ALA A 310 23.88 8.50 -1.04
CA ALA A 310 23.32 7.65 0.00
C ALA A 310 21.80 7.87 0.19
N ARG A 311 21.32 9.09 0.00
CA ARG A 311 19.89 9.44 0.09
C ARG A 311 19.07 9.02 -1.14
N LEU A 312 19.72 8.68 -2.24
CA LEU A 312 19.05 8.28 -3.49
C LEU A 312 18.52 6.82 -3.44
N TYR A 313 19.16 5.97 -2.64
CA TYR A 313 18.83 4.54 -2.59
C TYR A 313 17.47 4.23 -1.98
N GLY A 314 17.05 4.97 -0.96
CA GLY A 314 15.74 4.82 -0.32
C GLY A 314 14.58 4.96 -1.31
N PRO A 315 14.44 6.14 -1.96
CA PRO A 315 13.43 6.38 -2.97
C PRO A 315 13.43 5.37 -4.12
N LEU A 316 14.61 4.97 -4.61
CA LEU A 316 14.72 3.98 -5.69
C LEU A 316 14.16 2.62 -5.30
N THR A 317 14.48 2.16 -4.08
CA THR A 317 13.97 0.89 -3.56
C THR A 317 12.46 0.95 -3.36
N ALA A 318 11.94 2.04 -2.81
CA ALA A 318 10.51 2.24 -2.61
C ALA A 318 9.74 2.25 -3.94
N LEU A 319 10.22 2.97 -4.95
CA LEU A 319 9.59 3.03 -6.27
C LEU A 319 9.58 1.67 -7.01
N SER A 320 10.49 0.77 -6.69
CA SER A 320 10.51 -0.58 -7.29
C SER A 320 9.26 -1.40 -6.91
N ASN A 321 8.64 -1.15 -5.76
CA ASN A 321 7.47 -1.87 -5.26
C ASN A 321 6.13 -1.16 -5.59
N VAL A 322 6.19 0.09 -6.04
CA VAL A 322 5.00 0.94 -6.28
C VAL A 322 3.95 0.28 -7.16
N ARG A 323 4.37 -0.46 -8.19
CA ARG A 323 3.42 -1.15 -9.08
C ARG A 323 2.55 -2.16 -8.33
N VAL A 324 3.14 -2.93 -7.42
CA VAL A 324 2.41 -3.93 -6.62
C VAL A 324 1.48 -3.23 -5.64
N ASP A 325 1.99 -2.20 -4.96
CA ASP A 325 1.22 -1.44 -3.97
C ASP A 325 0.01 -0.75 -4.62
N VAL A 326 0.21 -0.09 -5.77
CA VAL A 326 -0.86 0.55 -6.54
C VAL A 326 -1.91 -0.46 -6.99
N MET A 327 -1.50 -1.63 -7.51
CA MET A 327 -2.44 -2.65 -7.96
C MET A 327 -3.25 -3.24 -6.80
N SER A 328 -2.61 -3.55 -5.68
CA SER A 328 -3.29 -4.03 -4.47
C SER A 328 -4.32 -3.01 -3.97
N ALA A 329 -3.94 -1.77 -4.01
CA ALA A 329 -4.75 -0.61 -3.70
C ALA A 329 -6.02 -0.53 -4.54
N LEU A 330 -5.85 -0.56 -5.85
CA LEU A 330 -6.95 -0.47 -6.82
C LEU A 330 -7.91 -1.64 -6.68
N VAL A 331 -7.40 -2.85 -6.43
CA VAL A 331 -8.23 -4.03 -6.18
C VAL A 331 -9.06 -3.88 -4.90
N SER A 332 -8.48 -3.36 -3.82
CA SER A 332 -9.22 -3.10 -2.58
C SER A 332 -10.36 -2.09 -2.80
N PHE A 333 -10.10 -1.01 -3.55
CA PHE A 333 -11.15 -0.05 -3.92
C PHE A 333 -12.22 -0.68 -4.81
N GLU A 334 -11.86 -1.49 -5.80
CA GLU A 334 -12.85 -2.18 -6.65
C GLU A 334 -13.77 -3.07 -5.84
N ARG A 335 -13.23 -3.84 -4.90
CA ARG A 335 -14.02 -4.68 -4.01
C ARG A 335 -14.98 -3.87 -3.14
N VAL A 336 -14.55 -2.71 -2.64
CA VAL A 336 -15.42 -1.79 -1.91
C VAL A 336 -16.53 -1.24 -2.82
N PHE A 337 -16.19 -0.82 -4.04
CA PHE A 337 -17.17 -0.31 -5.00
C PHE A 337 -18.15 -1.37 -5.48
N GLU A 338 -17.73 -2.63 -5.59
CA GLU A 338 -18.65 -3.74 -5.89
C GLU A 338 -19.81 -3.81 -4.89
N VAL A 339 -19.53 -3.61 -3.60
CA VAL A 339 -20.58 -3.57 -2.56
C VAL A 339 -21.45 -2.32 -2.71
N LEU A 340 -20.83 -1.15 -2.92
CA LEU A 340 -21.55 0.11 -3.05
C LEU A 340 -22.39 0.22 -4.34
N ASP A 341 -22.06 -0.54 -5.38
CA ASP A 341 -22.77 -0.59 -6.65
C ASP A 341 -23.95 -1.59 -6.66
N LEU A 342 -24.12 -2.39 -5.58
CA LEU A 342 -25.27 -3.29 -5.44
C LEU A 342 -26.56 -2.48 -5.32
N GLN A 343 -27.47 -2.69 -6.24
CA GLN A 343 -28.78 -2.05 -6.16
C GLN A 343 -29.70 -2.83 -5.22
N PRO A 344 -30.37 -2.17 -4.26
CA PRO A 344 -31.40 -2.81 -3.46
C PRO A 344 -32.49 -3.39 -4.37
N MET A 345 -32.92 -4.64 -4.12
CA MET A 345 -33.97 -5.29 -4.92
C MET A 345 -35.33 -4.60 -4.75
N VAL A 346 -35.54 -3.95 -3.60
CA VAL A 346 -36.75 -3.18 -3.30
C VAL A 346 -36.33 -1.73 -3.10
N GLN A 347 -36.89 -0.85 -3.91
CA GLN A 347 -36.62 0.59 -3.87
C GLN A 347 -37.93 1.36 -3.81
N ASN A 348 -37.93 2.46 -3.09
CA ASN A 348 -39.04 3.41 -3.14
C ASN A 348 -39.11 4.08 -4.52
N LYS A 349 -40.30 4.30 -5.03
CA LYS A 349 -40.49 5.13 -6.25
C LYS A 349 -40.06 6.57 -5.94
N GLU A 350 -39.51 7.27 -6.94
CA GLU A 350 -39.08 8.67 -6.79
C GLU A 350 -40.17 9.59 -6.24
N ASN A 351 -41.45 9.28 -6.55
CA ASN A 351 -42.65 10.04 -6.09
C ASN A 351 -43.52 9.19 -5.16
N ALA A 352 -42.92 8.43 -4.24
CA ALA A 352 -43.68 7.65 -3.27
C ALA A 352 -44.46 8.55 -2.33
N LEU A 353 -45.78 8.26 -2.18
CA LEU A 353 -46.63 8.98 -1.26
C LEU A 353 -46.30 8.65 0.19
N VAL A 354 -46.23 9.67 1.03
CA VAL A 354 -46.08 9.49 2.50
C VAL A 354 -47.46 9.18 3.07
N LEU A 355 -47.62 8.00 3.66
CA LEU A 355 -48.83 7.60 4.35
C LEU A 355 -48.94 8.32 5.71
N ASN A 356 -49.87 9.27 5.80
CA ASN A 356 -50.17 10.01 7.05
C ASN A 356 -51.30 9.37 7.88
N SER A 357 -51.60 8.08 7.67
CA SER A 357 -52.67 7.39 8.42
C SER A 357 -52.15 6.89 9.76
N LYS A 358 -52.88 7.19 10.86
CA LYS A 358 -52.62 6.69 12.21
C LYS A 358 -52.93 5.19 12.36
N THR A 359 -53.80 4.66 11.52
CA THR A 359 -54.26 3.25 11.51
C THR A 359 -54.31 2.73 10.05
N PRO A 360 -53.13 2.38 9.47
CA PRO A 360 -53.12 1.86 8.11
C PRO A 360 -53.74 0.46 8.05
N SER A 361 -54.58 0.19 7.06
CA SER A 361 -55.04 -1.15 6.72
C SER A 361 -54.39 -1.60 5.39
N VAL A 362 -54.08 -2.89 5.31
CA VAL A 362 -53.51 -3.50 4.09
C VAL A 362 -54.51 -4.54 3.60
N GLU A 363 -54.95 -4.41 2.38
CA GLU A 363 -55.90 -5.33 1.70
C GLU A 363 -55.22 -5.93 0.46
N PHE A 364 -55.23 -7.25 0.36
CA PHE A 364 -54.75 -7.98 -0.81
C PHE A 364 -55.97 -8.37 -1.66
N LYS A 365 -56.07 -7.85 -2.89
CA LYS A 365 -57.16 -8.17 -3.84
C LYS A 365 -56.55 -8.93 -5.02
N SER A 366 -56.78 -10.23 -5.09
CA SER A 366 -56.33 -11.09 -6.19
C SER A 366 -54.84 -10.91 -6.55
N VAL A 367 -54.00 -10.85 -5.52
CA VAL A 367 -52.56 -10.67 -5.70
C VAL A 367 -51.91 -12.01 -5.93
N THR A 368 -51.19 -12.13 -7.06
CA THR A 368 -50.34 -13.29 -7.36
C THR A 368 -48.87 -12.86 -7.24
N PHE A 369 -48.09 -13.56 -6.43
CA PHE A 369 -46.69 -13.27 -6.21
C PHE A 369 -45.83 -14.54 -6.31
N ALA A 370 -44.72 -14.43 -7.03
CA ALA A 370 -43.66 -15.44 -7.03
C ALA A 370 -42.31 -14.79 -6.78
N TYR A 371 -41.49 -15.44 -6.00
CA TYR A 371 -40.10 -14.99 -5.88
C TYR A 371 -39.38 -15.13 -7.23
N PRO A 372 -38.45 -14.22 -7.56
CA PRO A 372 -37.66 -14.35 -8.78
C PRO A 372 -36.95 -15.72 -8.83
N LYS A 373 -37.25 -16.56 -9.84
CA LYS A 373 -36.79 -17.95 -10.03
C LYS A 373 -37.44 -18.99 -9.09
N ALA A 374 -38.53 -18.71 -8.43
CA ALA A 374 -39.36 -19.77 -7.87
C ALA A 374 -40.05 -20.52 -9.01
N GLU A 375 -40.06 -21.85 -8.97
CA GLU A 375 -40.82 -22.69 -9.93
C GLU A 375 -42.30 -22.67 -9.62
N GLU A 376 -42.67 -22.26 -8.40
CA GLU A 376 -44.05 -22.21 -7.93
C GLU A 376 -44.44 -20.80 -7.49
N ILE A 377 -45.72 -20.50 -7.62
CA ILE A 377 -46.34 -19.27 -7.13
C ILE A 377 -46.37 -19.33 -5.61
N SER A 378 -45.88 -18.28 -4.95
CA SER A 378 -45.75 -18.23 -3.47
C SER A 378 -47.01 -17.62 -2.82
N LEU A 379 -47.81 -16.89 -3.57
CA LEU A 379 -49.10 -16.29 -3.14
C LEU A 379 -50.03 -16.18 -4.33
#